data_4d35943d4da5bc6c0631972e29deb2e6
#
_entry.id   4d35943d4da5bc6c0631972e29deb2e6
#
_cell.length_a   1.000
_cell.length_b   1.000
_cell.length_c   1.000
_cell.angle_alpha   90.00
_cell.angle_beta   90.00
_cell.angle_gamma   90.00
#
_symmetry.space_group_name_H-M   'P 1'
#
loop_
_entity.id
_entity.type
_entity.pdbx_description
1 polymer ?
#
loop_
_entity_poly.entity_id
_entity_poly.type
_entity_poly.pdbx_seq_one_letter_code
_entity_poly.pdbx_strand_id
1 'polypeptide(L)'
;MLNYYMQKKCKICIKNHEIVVSLKNTATAELIWKSLPFSSDINLWGEEVYFYTNLSSELEDDAKDIISFGEIAYWPSGKAIAIGYGKTPISRSSEIRLADKCNI
;
A
#
# COMPACT_ATOMS: atom_id res chain seq x y z
N MET A 1 0.54 -33.76 4.41
CA MET A 1 1.30 -32.64 4.97
C MET A 1 0.47 -31.37 4.90
N LEU A 2 0.30 -30.74 6.04
CA LEU A 2 -0.48 -29.51 6.13
C LEU A 2 0.44 -28.33 5.91
N ASN A 3 0.13 -27.51 4.89
CA ASN A 3 0.79 -26.24 4.71
C ASN A 3 -0.01 -25.16 5.43
N TYR A 4 0.59 -24.59 6.43
CA TYR A 4 0.00 -23.45 7.11
C TYR A 4 0.43 -22.17 6.44
N TYR A 5 -0.52 -21.45 5.88
CA TYR A 5 -0.29 -20.08 5.54
C TYR A 5 -0.74 -19.24 6.73
N MET A 6 0.22 -18.85 7.54
CA MET A 6 -0.07 -17.79 8.49
C MET A 6 -0.09 -16.48 7.70
N GLN A 7 -1.27 -15.87 7.64
CA GLN A 7 -1.38 -14.54 7.06
C GLN A 7 -0.60 -13.56 7.91
N LYS A 8 0.38 -12.91 7.31
CA LYS A 8 1.19 -11.92 7.98
C LYS A 8 0.41 -10.63 8.13
N LYS A 9 0.46 -10.06 9.31
CA LYS A 9 -0.20 -8.79 9.62
C LYS A 9 0.81 -7.82 10.18
N CYS A 10 0.69 -6.56 9.81
CA CYS A 10 1.48 -5.48 10.37
C CYS A 10 0.58 -4.34 10.82
N LYS A 11 1.14 -3.40 11.56
CA LYS A 11 0.43 -2.21 12.02
C LYS A 11 1.04 -0.98 11.39
N ILE A 12 0.17 -0.07 10.96
CA ILE A 12 0.53 1.29 10.59
C ILE A 12 0.02 2.21 11.69
N CYS A 13 0.93 2.92 12.33
CA CYS A 13 0.59 3.85 13.41
C CYS A 13 0.79 5.28 12.91
N ILE A 14 -0.30 6.07 12.90
CA ILE A 14 -0.29 7.47 12.53
C ILE A 14 -0.94 8.24 13.68
N LYS A 15 -0.14 9.02 14.40
CA LYS A 15 -0.59 9.72 15.61
C LYS A 15 -1.21 8.73 16.60
N ASN A 16 -2.50 8.90 16.93
CA ASN A 16 -3.24 8.04 17.86
C ASN A 16 -4.00 6.92 17.16
N HIS A 17 -3.79 6.74 15.85
CA HIS A 17 -4.52 5.77 15.05
C HIS A 17 -3.64 4.59 14.73
N GLU A 18 -4.21 3.39 14.85
CA GLU A 18 -3.58 2.15 14.42
C GLU A 18 -4.42 1.51 13.31
N ILE A 19 -3.76 1.12 12.24
CA ILE A 19 -4.37 0.38 11.15
C ILE A 19 -3.69 -0.98 11.08
N VAL A 20 -4.48 -2.04 11.16
CA VAL A 20 -3.96 -3.40 10.98
C VAL A 20 -4.07 -3.76 9.50
N VAL A 21 -2.95 -4.15 8.93
CA VAL A 21 -2.85 -4.49 7.51
C VAL A 21 -2.54 -5.98 7.37
N SER A 22 -3.35 -6.66 6.57
CA SER A 22 -3.07 -8.03 6.17
C SER A 22 -2.26 -8.02 4.89
N LEU A 23 -1.10 -8.66 4.92
CA LEU A 23 -0.22 -8.74 3.76
C LEU A 23 -0.61 -9.92 2.88
N LYS A 24 -0.65 -9.68 1.58
CA LYS A 24 -0.85 -10.74 0.61
C LYS A 24 0.41 -11.59 0.46
N ASN A 25 0.29 -12.73 -0.17
CA ASN A 25 1.42 -13.60 -0.46
C ASN A 25 2.04 -13.20 -1.81
N THR A 26 2.67 -12.04 -1.84
CA THR A 26 3.32 -11.47 -3.04
C THR A 26 4.76 -11.11 -2.73
N ALA A 27 5.56 -10.95 -3.78
CA ALA A 27 6.95 -10.52 -3.63
C ALA A 27 7.05 -9.14 -2.96
N THR A 28 6.18 -8.22 -3.34
CA THR A 28 6.13 -6.88 -2.75
C THR A 28 5.78 -6.95 -1.27
N ALA A 29 4.77 -7.72 -0.90
CA ALA A 29 4.36 -7.89 0.50
C ALA A 29 5.50 -8.50 1.34
N GLU A 30 6.25 -9.44 0.80
CA GLU A 30 7.39 -10.05 1.48
C GLU A 30 8.50 -9.03 1.73
N LEU A 31 8.78 -8.16 0.77
CA LEU A 31 9.76 -7.08 0.95
C LEU A 31 9.34 -6.13 2.06
N ILE A 32 8.06 -5.76 2.10
CA ILE A 32 7.53 -4.90 3.16
C ILE A 32 7.69 -5.58 4.51
N TRP A 33 7.30 -6.84 4.61
CA TRP A 33 7.41 -7.62 5.85
C TRP A 33 8.84 -7.65 6.38
N LYS A 34 9.81 -7.90 5.52
CA LYS A 34 11.23 -7.99 5.90
C LYS A 34 11.81 -6.64 6.31
N SER A 35 11.21 -5.54 5.88
CA SER A 35 11.71 -4.19 6.19
C SER A 35 11.21 -3.66 7.53
N LEU A 36 10.21 -4.30 8.13
CA LEU A 36 9.59 -3.81 9.36
C LEU A 36 10.50 -4.02 10.58
N PRO A 37 10.49 -3.13 11.58
CA PRO A 37 9.75 -1.86 11.58
C PRO A 37 10.52 -0.72 10.89
N PHE A 38 9.80 0.25 10.36
CA PHE A 38 10.38 1.49 9.89
C PHE A 38 9.43 2.67 10.10
N SER A 39 9.95 3.88 10.03
CA SER A 39 9.18 5.11 10.13
C SER A 39 9.40 5.97 8.90
N SER A 40 8.39 6.72 8.53
CA SER A 40 8.44 7.64 7.40
C SER A 40 7.44 8.77 7.64
N ASP A 41 7.69 9.90 6.99
CA ASP A 41 6.75 11.02 7.03
C ASP A 41 5.58 10.75 6.09
N ILE A 42 4.38 11.13 6.52
CA ILE A 42 3.18 10.99 5.70
C ILE A 42 2.97 12.23 4.84
N ASN A 43 2.38 12.00 3.68
CA ASN A 43 1.98 13.03 2.74
C ASN A 43 0.52 12.81 2.36
N LEU A 44 -0.18 13.88 2.02
CA LEU A 44 -1.57 13.83 1.61
C LEU A 44 -1.69 14.19 0.14
N TRP A 45 -2.56 13.49 -0.58
CA TRP A 45 -2.88 13.75 -1.98
C TRP A 45 -4.37 13.48 -2.20
N GLY A 46 -5.19 14.53 -2.02
CA GLY A 46 -6.63 14.35 -1.95
C GLY A 46 -6.99 13.48 -0.74
N GLU A 47 -7.79 12.45 -0.94
CA GLU A 47 -8.14 11.49 0.09
C GLU A 47 -7.25 10.24 0.02
N GLU A 48 -5.96 10.48 -0.09
CA GLU A 48 -4.91 9.47 -0.07
C GLU A 48 -3.80 9.89 0.88
N VAL A 49 -3.34 8.95 1.70
CA VAL A 49 -2.14 9.10 2.51
C VAL A 49 -1.04 8.26 1.85
N TYR A 50 0.12 8.84 1.62
CA TYR A 50 1.24 8.07 1.12
C TYR A 50 2.52 8.40 1.86
N PHE A 51 3.46 7.48 1.85
CA PHE A 51 4.76 7.66 2.48
C PHE A 51 5.83 6.88 1.72
N TYR A 52 7.02 7.47 1.66
CA TYR A 52 8.15 6.89 0.95
C TYR A 52 8.82 5.79 1.75
N THR A 53 9.36 4.82 1.04
CA THR A 53 10.09 3.69 1.60
C THR A 53 11.46 3.60 0.94
N ASN A 54 12.31 2.69 1.46
CA ASN A 54 13.58 2.34 0.82
C ASN A 54 13.49 1.03 0.04
N LEU A 55 12.27 0.57 -0.20
CA LEU A 55 12.03 -0.70 -0.86
C LEU A 55 12.08 -0.54 -2.37
N SER A 56 12.66 -1.52 -3.04
CA SER A 56 12.63 -1.61 -4.51
C SER A 56 11.90 -2.88 -4.91
N SER A 57 10.84 -2.73 -5.65
CA SER A 57 10.06 -3.84 -6.18
C SER A 57 9.64 -3.52 -7.59
N GLU A 58 9.51 -4.53 -8.43
CA GLU A 58 9.03 -4.37 -9.78
C GLU A 58 7.50 -4.33 -9.82
N LEU A 59 6.96 -3.78 -10.90
CA LEU A 59 5.52 -3.78 -11.13
C LEU A 59 5.06 -5.22 -11.34
N GLU A 60 4.06 -5.64 -10.57
CA GLU A 60 3.48 -6.98 -10.71
C GLU A 60 2.45 -7.01 -11.84
N ASP A 61 2.16 -8.22 -12.35
CA ASP A 61 1.29 -8.38 -13.52
C ASP A 61 -0.14 -7.88 -13.28
N ASP A 62 -0.62 -7.95 -12.03
CA ASP A 62 -1.95 -7.52 -11.65
C ASP A 62 -1.99 -6.10 -11.08
N ALA A 63 -0.93 -5.32 -11.29
CA ALA A 63 -0.89 -3.94 -10.86
C ALA A 63 -2.03 -3.13 -11.47
N LYS A 64 -2.60 -2.21 -10.67
CA LYS A 64 -3.74 -1.40 -11.08
C LYS A 64 -3.66 0.00 -10.50
N ASP A 65 -4.37 0.93 -11.10
CA ASP A 65 -4.41 2.33 -10.67
C ASP A 65 -5.74 2.74 -10.04
N ILE A 66 -6.75 1.90 -10.11
CA ILE A 66 -8.01 2.10 -9.41
C ILE A 66 -8.13 1.04 -8.33
N ILE A 67 -8.29 1.49 -7.09
CA ILE A 67 -8.35 0.59 -5.93
C ILE A 67 -9.69 0.71 -5.22
N SER A 68 -10.01 -0.30 -4.44
CA SER A 68 -11.17 -0.30 -3.56
C SER A 68 -10.77 0.23 -2.19
N PHE A 69 -11.75 0.73 -1.45
CA PHE A 69 -11.54 1.14 -0.06
C PHE A 69 -10.97 -0.04 0.75
N GLY A 70 -9.90 0.23 1.48
CA GLY A 70 -9.24 -0.79 2.28
C GLY A 70 -8.07 -1.48 1.59
N GLU A 71 -7.91 -1.31 0.29
CA GLU A 71 -6.72 -1.79 -0.41
C GLU A 71 -5.54 -0.85 -0.20
N ILE A 72 -4.37 -1.42 -0.01
CA ILE A 72 -3.13 -0.67 0.17
C ILE A 72 -2.24 -0.95 -1.02
N ALA A 73 -1.67 0.11 -1.57
CA ALA A 73 -0.89 0.06 -2.80
C ALA A 73 0.58 0.34 -2.54
N TYR A 74 1.44 -0.33 -3.29
CA TYR A 74 2.85 0.02 -3.38
C TYR A 74 3.15 0.52 -4.79
N TRP A 75 3.67 1.74 -4.88
CA TRP A 75 4.04 2.39 -6.13
C TRP A 75 5.53 2.19 -6.41
N PRO A 76 5.90 1.30 -7.35
CA PRO A 76 7.32 0.98 -7.58
C PRO A 76 8.16 2.15 -8.05
N SER A 77 7.64 2.97 -8.97
CA SER A 77 8.40 4.10 -9.51
C SER A 77 8.74 5.14 -8.45
N GLY A 78 7.85 5.38 -7.49
CA GLY A 78 8.06 6.34 -6.42
C GLY A 78 8.56 5.71 -5.13
N LYS A 79 8.64 4.41 -5.04
CA LYS A 79 8.99 3.67 -3.82
C LYS A 79 8.12 4.10 -2.64
N ALA A 80 6.82 4.23 -2.87
CA ALA A 80 5.88 4.72 -1.88
C ALA A 80 4.75 3.74 -1.63
N ILE A 81 4.29 3.71 -0.39
CA ILE A 81 3.07 3.00 -0.01
C ILE A 81 1.95 4.03 0.07
N ALA A 82 0.80 3.70 -0.52
CA ALA A 82 -0.36 4.58 -0.59
C ALA A 82 -1.60 3.90 -0.01
N ILE A 83 -2.34 4.66 0.78
CA ILE A 83 -3.62 4.25 1.36
C ILE A 83 -4.65 5.24 0.85
N GLY A 84 -5.53 4.78 -0.04
CA GLY A 84 -6.61 5.61 -0.56
C GLY A 84 -7.91 5.35 0.20
N TYR A 85 -8.55 6.42 0.66
CA TYR A 85 -9.81 6.32 1.38
C TYR A 85 -10.92 7.15 0.71
N GLY A 86 -10.66 7.71 -0.45
CA GLY A 86 -11.63 8.48 -1.22
C GLY A 86 -11.01 9.02 -2.50
N LYS A 87 -11.59 10.08 -3.02
CA LYS A 87 -11.15 10.67 -4.27
C LYS A 87 -9.75 11.27 -4.17
N THR A 88 -8.95 11.02 -5.20
CA THR A 88 -7.69 11.72 -5.42
C THR A 88 -7.90 12.86 -6.40
N PRO A 89 -6.92 13.77 -6.56
CA PRO A 89 -7.06 14.89 -7.51
C PRO A 89 -7.32 14.48 -8.97
N ILE A 90 -7.01 13.24 -9.34
CA ILE A 90 -7.23 12.74 -10.70
C ILE A 90 -8.41 11.78 -10.82
N SER A 91 -9.18 11.56 -9.74
CA SER A 91 -10.38 10.74 -9.80
C SER A 91 -11.43 11.38 -10.70
N ARG A 92 -12.04 10.57 -11.57
CA ARG A 92 -13.03 11.03 -12.55
C ARG A 92 -14.44 11.02 -11.99
N SER A 93 -14.70 10.16 -11.04
CA SER A 93 -15.97 10.07 -10.36
C SER A 93 -15.75 9.72 -8.89
N SER A 94 -16.39 8.71 -8.36
CA SER A 94 -16.21 8.31 -6.96
C SER A 94 -15.08 7.29 -6.75
N GLU A 95 -14.41 6.86 -7.83
CA GLU A 95 -13.34 5.88 -7.69
C GLU A 95 -12.11 6.46 -6.98
N ILE A 96 -11.34 5.59 -6.36
CA ILE A 96 -10.03 5.93 -5.78
C ILE A 96 -9.00 5.67 -6.87
N ARG A 97 -8.52 6.74 -7.51
CA ARG A 97 -7.56 6.63 -8.61
C ARG A 97 -6.18 7.05 -8.16
N LEU A 98 -5.25 6.14 -8.29
CA LEU A 98 -3.84 6.38 -7.99
C LEU A 98 -3.15 7.11 -9.14
N ALA A 99 -2.00 7.72 -8.86
CA ALA A 99 -1.22 8.46 -9.85
C ALA A 99 -0.69 7.56 -10.96
N ASP A 100 -0.48 6.28 -10.67
CA ASP A 100 0.10 5.30 -11.58
C ASP A 100 -0.36 3.91 -11.15
N LYS A 101 -0.07 2.90 -11.96
CA LYS A 101 -0.30 1.52 -11.57
C LYS A 101 0.59 1.14 -10.40
N CYS A 102 -0.01 0.46 -9.44
CA CYS A 102 0.66 0.05 -8.21
C CYS A 102 0.40 -1.44 -7.94
N ASN A 103 1.31 -2.05 -7.18
CA ASN A 103 1.10 -3.40 -6.65
C ASN A 103 0.17 -3.30 -5.43
N ILE A 104 -0.78 -4.22 -5.35
CA ILE A 104 -1.79 -4.20 -4.29
C ILE A 104 -1.55 -5.33 -3.29
#